data_265629ca57730c02322cd9990415cd1d
#
_entry.id   265629ca57730c02322cd9990415cd1d
#
_cell.length_a   1.000
_cell.length_b   1.000
_cell.length_c   1.000
_cell.angle_alpha   90.00
_cell.angle_beta   90.00
_cell.angle_gamma   90.00
#
_symmetry.space_group_name_H-M   'P 1'
#
loop_
_entity.id
_entity.type
_entity.pdbx_description
1 polymer ?
#
loop_
_entity_poly.entity_id
_entity_poly.type
_entity_poly.pdbx_seq_one_letter_code
_entity_poly.pdbx_strand_id
1 'polypeptide(L)'
;SSSIWRPKGLPATGHRIRATETMRVLVQRVTSAAVSVSGKVVGAIEPDGQGLVALVGVTHDDNADVARRMAEKLWQLRILEAEKSASDIGAPILVISQFTLYANTAKGRRPSWNAAAPATAAQPLVDVFAAALRELGAEVATGRFGAHMEVALVNDGPVTVLLESNA
;
A
#
# COMPACT_ATOMS: atom_id res chain seq x y z
N SER A 1 13.39 -29.01 21.65
CA SER A 1 14.40 -28.15 21.05
C SER A 1 13.78 -26.89 20.52
N SER A 2 14.18 -25.81 21.06
CA SER A 2 13.74 -24.50 20.65
C SER A 2 14.59 -24.02 19.48
N SER A 3 14.35 -24.54 18.29
CA SER A 3 14.93 -23.91 17.11
C SER A 3 14.09 -22.67 16.81
N ILE A 4 14.55 -21.52 17.29
CA ILE A 4 13.96 -20.26 16.92
C ILE A 4 14.42 -19.97 15.50
N TRP A 5 13.46 -19.95 14.57
CA TRP A 5 13.76 -19.52 13.21
C TRP A 5 14.25 -18.06 13.24
N ARG A 6 15.43 -17.84 12.67
CA ARG A 6 15.97 -16.49 12.50
C ARG A 6 16.17 -16.21 11.02
N PRO A 7 15.61 -15.11 10.50
CA PRO A 7 15.89 -14.74 9.12
C PRO A 7 17.39 -14.46 8.97
N LYS A 8 17.95 -14.96 7.88
CA LYS A 8 19.35 -14.69 7.54
C LYS A 8 19.51 -13.21 7.25
N GLY A 9 20.57 -12.61 7.76
CA GLY A 9 20.92 -11.22 7.48
C GLY A 9 20.55 -10.23 8.57
N LEU A 10 19.98 -10.68 9.69
CA LEU A 10 19.78 -9.79 10.82
C LEU A 10 21.10 -9.64 11.59
N PRO A 11 21.51 -8.42 11.94
CA PRO A 11 22.69 -8.22 12.76
C PRO A 11 22.52 -8.88 14.12
N ALA A 12 23.56 -9.54 14.58
CA ALA A 12 23.56 -10.22 15.88
C ALA A 12 23.46 -9.28 17.06
N THR A 13 23.63 -7.98 16.85
CA THR A 13 23.61 -6.97 17.89
C THR A 13 22.80 -5.73 17.47
N GLY A 14 21.86 -5.40 18.28
CA GLY A 14 21.37 -4.07 18.62
C GLY A 14 20.75 -3.13 17.57
N HIS A 15 21.07 -3.20 16.31
CA HIS A 15 20.40 -2.38 15.30
C HIS A 15 19.33 -3.19 14.61
N ARG A 16 18.14 -3.15 15.19
CA ARG A 16 16.98 -3.73 14.54
C ARG A 16 16.39 -2.68 13.60
N ILE A 17 16.37 -2.98 12.31
CA ILE A 17 15.41 -2.34 11.43
C ILE A 17 14.04 -2.81 11.93
N ARG A 18 13.29 -1.92 12.55
CA ARG A 18 11.95 -2.24 12.99
C ARG A 18 11.08 -2.39 11.76
N ALA A 19 10.44 -3.55 11.61
CA ALA A 19 9.51 -3.80 10.52
C ALA A 19 8.38 -2.75 10.47
N THR A 20 8.12 -2.04 11.60
CA THR A 20 7.12 -0.99 11.73
C THR A 20 7.57 0.37 11.18
N GLU A 21 8.87 0.51 10.81
CA GLU A 21 9.45 1.79 10.37
C GLU A 21 9.62 1.87 8.86
N THR A 22 8.83 1.15 8.10
CA THR A 22 8.88 1.15 6.64
C THR A 22 7.52 1.48 6.06
N MET A 23 7.51 2.22 4.94
CA MET A 23 6.27 2.40 4.18
C MET A 23 5.73 1.04 3.76
N ARG A 24 4.44 0.87 3.90
CA ARG A 24 3.73 -0.35 3.53
C ARG A 24 2.67 -0.06 2.49
N VAL A 25 2.64 -0.90 1.47
CA VAL A 25 1.59 -0.83 0.45
C VAL A 25 1.00 -2.24 0.33
N LEU A 26 -0.26 -2.37 0.73
CA LEU A 26 -1.00 -3.60 0.54
C LEU A 26 -1.69 -3.53 -0.81
N VAL A 27 -1.33 -4.44 -1.69
CA VAL A 27 -1.79 -4.45 -3.07
C VAL A 27 -2.74 -5.62 -3.29
N GLN A 28 -3.90 -5.34 -3.86
CA GLN A 28 -4.83 -6.38 -4.27
C GLN A 28 -5.13 -6.25 -5.75
N ARG A 29 -5.04 -7.36 -6.45
CA ARG A 29 -5.46 -7.45 -7.85
C ARG A 29 -6.99 -7.50 -7.91
N VAL A 30 -7.58 -6.67 -8.74
CA VAL A 30 -9.04 -6.51 -8.78
C VAL A 30 -9.58 -6.50 -10.20
N THR A 31 -10.84 -6.88 -10.33
CA THR A 31 -11.61 -6.68 -11.56
C THR A 31 -12.48 -5.44 -11.49
N SER A 32 -12.73 -4.93 -10.31
CA SER A 32 -13.40 -3.65 -10.08
C SER A 32 -13.10 -3.16 -8.69
N ALA A 33 -13.11 -1.85 -8.49
CA ALA A 33 -12.98 -1.24 -7.17
C ALA A 33 -13.55 0.16 -7.17
N ALA A 34 -14.12 0.55 -6.04
CA ALA A 34 -14.64 1.89 -5.82
C ALA A 34 -14.54 2.26 -4.35
N VAL A 35 -14.33 3.53 -4.09
CA VAL A 35 -14.32 4.08 -2.73
C VAL A 35 -15.39 5.15 -2.61
N SER A 36 -16.17 5.07 -1.53
CA SER A 36 -17.27 5.98 -1.25
C SER A 36 -17.05 6.69 0.08
N VAL A 37 -17.52 7.94 0.13
CA VAL A 37 -17.57 8.75 1.36
C VAL A 37 -18.99 9.26 1.50
N SER A 38 -19.61 9.00 2.65
CA SER A 38 -21.00 9.42 2.91
C SER A 38 -21.96 9.01 1.80
N GLY A 39 -21.82 7.79 1.29
CA GLY A 39 -22.69 7.23 0.26
C GLY A 39 -22.40 7.68 -1.17
N LYS A 40 -21.38 8.53 -1.37
CA LYS A 40 -21.00 9.00 -2.71
C LYS A 40 -19.66 8.42 -3.12
N VAL A 41 -19.57 7.90 -4.35
CA VAL A 41 -18.32 7.43 -4.91
C VAL A 41 -17.40 8.62 -5.17
N VAL A 42 -16.21 8.60 -4.55
CA VAL A 42 -15.20 9.65 -4.72
C VAL A 42 -14.04 9.18 -5.61
N GLY A 43 -13.89 7.90 -5.79
CA GLY A 43 -12.89 7.33 -6.70
C GLY A 43 -13.30 5.93 -7.11
N ALA A 44 -13.01 5.57 -8.35
CA ALA A 44 -13.31 4.24 -8.84
C ALA A 44 -12.38 3.88 -10.00
N ILE A 45 -12.15 2.59 -10.16
CA ILE A 45 -11.50 2.05 -11.36
C ILE A 45 -12.40 0.99 -11.97
N GLU A 46 -12.49 1.01 -13.30
CA GLU A 46 -13.23 0.02 -14.08
C GLU A 46 -12.26 -0.53 -15.12
N PRO A 47 -11.36 -1.45 -14.71
CA PRO A 47 -10.36 -1.96 -15.64
C PRO A 47 -11.00 -2.81 -16.73
N ASP A 48 -10.41 -2.73 -17.92
CA ASP A 48 -10.72 -3.64 -19.02
C ASP A 48 -9.89 -4.93 -18.79
N GLY A 49 -10.32 -5.69 -17.82
CA GLY A 49 -9.59 -6.86 -17.32
C GLY A 49 -9.20 -6.69 -15.86
N GLN A 50 -7.93 -6.45 -15.60
CA GLN A 50 -7.39 -6.36 -14.24
C GLN A 50 -6.90 -4.96 -13.89
N GLY A 51 -7.06 -4.58 -12.62
CA GLY A 51 -6.51 -3.38 -12.03
C GLY A 51 -5.94 -3.69 -10.66
N LEU A 52 -5.48 -2.66 -9.96
CA LEU A 52 -4.89 -2.79 -8.64
C LEU A 52 -5.54 -1.82 -7.66
N VAL A 53 -5.73 -2.29 -6.43
CA VAL A 53 -6.00 -1.42 -5.28
C VAL A 53 -4.74 -1.38 -4.44
N ALA A 54 -4.26 -0.19 -4.14
CA ALA A 54 -3.10 0.03 -3.30
C ALA A 54 -3.51 0.75 -2.02
N LEU A 55 -3.42 0.04 -0.90
CA LEU A 55 -3.64 0.61 0.43
C LEU A 55 -2.27 1.06 0.96
N VAL A 56 -2.10 2.35 1.18
CA VAL A 56 -0.80 2.95 1.49
C VAL A 56 -0.73 3.40 2.94
N GLY A 57 0.20 2.81 3.68
CA GLY A 57 0.54 3.20 5.04
C GLY A 57 1.86 3.94 5.08
N VAL A 58 1.92 5.03 5.84
CA VAL A 58 3.11 5.87 5.99
C VAL A 58 3.56 5.82 7.44
N THR A 59 4.85 5.69 7.66
CA THR A 59 5.47 5.74 8.98
C THR A 59 6.38 6.95 9.15
N HIS A 60 6.87 7.18 10.37
CA HIS A 60 7.58 8.40 10.77
C HIS A 60 8.82 8.73 9.93
N ASP A 61 9.55 7.71 9.47
CA ASP A 61 10.81 7.91 8.74
C ASP A 61 10.65 7.94 7.23
N ASP A 62 9.43 7.83 6.73
CA ASP A 62 9.19 7.87 5.28
C ASP A 62 9.36 9.28 4.72
N ASN A 63 9.79 9.33 3.47
CA ASN A 63 10.00 10.56 2.73
C ASN A 63 9.53 10.43 1.28
N ALA A 64 9.63 11.50 0.52
CA ALA A 64 9.16 11.53 -0.88
C ALA A 64 9.90 10.53 -1.76
N ASP A 65 11.21 10.31 -1.53
CA ASP A 65 11.98 9.35 -2.33
C ASP A 65 11.49 7.92 -2.09
N VAL A 66 11.16 7.58 -0.85
CA VAL A 66 10.56 6.28 -0.52
C VAL A 66 9.23 6.11 -1.24
N ALA A 67 8.37 7.13 -1.20
CA ALA A 67 7.07 7.08 -1.86
C ALA A 67 7.21 6.87 -3.38
N ARG A 68 8.14 7.56 -4.02
CA ARG A 68 8.40 7.40 -5.46
C ARG A 68 8.92 6.01 -5.79
N ARG A 69 9.85 5.48 -5.02
CA ARG A 69 10.39 4.12 -5.22
C ARG A 69 9.31 3.06 -5.04
N MET A 70 8.44 3.25 -4.07
CA MET A 70 7.33 2.31 -3.84
C MET A 70 6.31 2.35 -4.98
N ALA A 71 6.03 3.52 -5.52
CA ALA A 71 5.17 3.66 -6.69
C ALA A 71 5.75 2.94 -7.91
N GLU A 72 7.04 3.12 -8.15
CA GLU A 72 7.75 2.46 -9.24
C GLU A 72 7.75 0.94 -9.08
N LYS A 73 7.98 0.47 -7.86
CA LYS A 73 7.94 -0.96 -7.53
C LYS A 73 6.56 -1.55 -7.79
N LEU A 74 5.50 -0.85 -7.36
CA LEU A 74 4.13 -1.29 -7.61
C LEU A 74 3.82 -1.36 -9.10
N TRP A 75 4.21 -0.33 -9.85
CA TRP A 75 3.93 -0.22 -11.28
C TRP A 75 4.55 -1.35 -12.08
N GLN A 76 5.71 -1.84 -11.64
CA GLN A 76 6.46 -2.90 -12.32
C GLN A 76 6.26 -4.30 -11.72
N LEU A 77 5.48 -4.42 -10.66
CA LEU A 77 5.28 -5.69 -9.98
C LEU A 77 4.48 -6.66 -10.86
N ARG A 78 5.01 -7.86 -11.06
CA ARG A 78 4.40 -8.86 -11.96
C ARG A 78 3.39 -9.73 -11.24
N ILE A 79 2.25 -9.18 -10.94
CA ILE A 79 1.17 -9.88 -10.24
C ILE A 79 -0.13 -9.98 -11.04
N LEU A 80 -0.14 -9.48 -12.26
CA LEU A 80 -1.27 -9.62 -13.16
C LEU A 80 -1.19 -10.94 -13.92
N GLU A 81 -2.24 -11.27 -14.63
CA GLU A 81 -2.32 -12.51 -15.40
C GLU A 81 -1.16 -12.62 -16.39
N ALA A 82 -0.66 -13.84 -16.58
CA ALA A 82 0.48 -14.16 -17.43
C ALA A 82 1.78 -13.47 -16.96
N GLU A 83 1.92 -13.28 -15.64
CA GLU A 83 3.09 -12.65 -15.03
C GLU A 83 3.38 -11.24 -15.56
N LYS A 84 2.33 -10.54 -15.94
CA LYS A 84 2.45 -9.14 -16.38
C LYS A 84 2.37 -8.17 -15.20
N SER A 85 2.98 -7.01 -15.41
CA SER A 85 2.88 -5.88 -14.48
C SER A 85 1.78 -4.92 -14.93
N ALA A 86 1.40 -4.00 -14.03
CA ALA A 86 0.50 -2.90 -14.40
C ALA A 86 1.09 -2.06 -15.53
N SER A 87 2.42 -1.87 -15.55
CA SER A 87 3.09 -1.12 -16.63
C SER A 87 2.97 -1.81 -17.99
N ASP A 88 2.92 -3.15 -18.02
CA ASP A 88 2.81 -3.89 -19.27
C ASP A 88 1.46 -3.68 -19.97
N ILE A 89 0.39 -3.53 -19.20
CA ILE A 89 -0.96 -3.45 -19.77
C ILE A 89 -1.65 -2.09 -19.52
N GLY A 90 -0.98 -1.18 -18.81
CA GLY A 90 -1.61 0.09 -18.46
C GLY A 90 -2.76 -0.05 -17.46
N ALA A 91 -2.64 -0.96 -16.49
CA ALA A 91 -3.71 -1.23 -15.55
C ALA A 91 -4.01 -0.01 -14.66
N PRO A 92 -5.29 0.32 -14.42
CA PRO A 92 -5.64 1.39 -13.51
C PRO A 92 -5.38 1.00 -12.06
N ILE A 93 -5.12 2.01 -11.23
CA ILE A 93 -4.77 1.81 -9.82
C ILE A 93 -5.63 2.74 -8.96
N LEU A 94 -6.28 2.17 -7.95
CA LEU A 94 -6.98 2.94 -6.92
C LEU A 94 -6.09 3.03 -5.69
N VAL A 95 -5.69 4.24 -5.31
CA VAL A 95 -4.79 4.51 -4.19
C VAL A 95 -5.60 5.03 -3.00
N ILE A 96 -5.47 4.37 -1.87
CA ILE A 96 -6.19 4.70 -0.64
C ILE A 96 -5.20 4.74 0.53
N SER A 97 -5.26 5.78 1.35
CA SER A 97 -4.47 5.84 2.57
C SER A 97 -5.00 4.85 3.61
N GLN A 98 -4.10 4.15 4.30
CA GLN A 98 -4.44 3.10 5.25
C GLN A 98 -3.46 3.08 6.42
N PHE A 99 -3.66 3.96 7.40
CA PHE A 99 -2.76 4.02 8.57
C PHE A 99 -2.81 2.74 9.42
N THR A 100 -3.91 2.01 9.36
CA THR A 100 -4.10 0.77 10.12
C THR A 100 -3.15 -0.36 9.73
N LEU A 101 -2.38 -0.19 8.64
CA LEU A 101 -1.29 -1.11 8.31
C LEU A 101 -0.19 -1.10 9.37
N TYR A 102 -0.17 -0.10 10.25
CA TYR A 102 0.77 0.03 11.36
C TYR A 102 0.16 -0.34 12.70
N ALA A 103 -0.91 -1.12 12.68
CA ALA A 103 -1.48 -1.64 13.90
C ALA A 103 -0.48 -2.54 14.63
N ASN A 104 -0.14 -2.19 15.88
CA ASN A 104 0.60 -3.07 16.75
C ASN A 104 -0.39 -3.82 17.63
N THR A 105 -0.46 -5.12 17.45
CA THR A 105 -1.41 -6.00 18.15
C THR A 105 -0.71 -6.97 19.11
N ALA A 106 0.57 -6.72 19.38
CA ALA A 106 1.40 -7.65 20.17
C ALA A 106 0.94 -7.77 21.61
N LYS A 107 0.33 -6.73 22.18
CA LYS A 107 -0.12 -6.72 23.57
C LYS A 107 -1.62 -6.42 23.66
N GLY A 108 -2.34 -7.29 24.38
CA GLY A 108 -3.74 -7.08 24.68
C GLY A 108 -4.66 -7.16 23.46
N ARG A 109 -5.81 -6.54 23.57
CA ARG A 109 -6.87 -6.58 22.53
C ARG A 109 -7.03 -5.29 21.76
N ARG A 110 -6.39 -4.21 22.22
CA ARG A 110 -6.45 -2.91 21.54
C ARG A 110 -5.20 -2.72 20.70
N PRO A 111 -5.33 -2.47 19.40
CA PRO A 111 -4.19 -2.11 18.58
C PRO A 111 -3.58 -0.77 19.03
N SER A 112 -2.27 -0.66 18.92
CA SER A 112 -1.55 0.61 19.06
C SER A 112 -1.21 1.13 17.67
N TRP A 113 -1.27 2.45 17.50
CA TRP A 113 -1.05 3.14 16.23
C TRP A 113 0.22 4.00 16.24
N ASN A 114 1.10 3.79 17.22
CA ASN A 114 2.29 4.64 17.43
C ASN A 114 3.23 4.66 16.23
N ALA A 115 3.25 3.60 15.43
CA ALA A 115 4.12 3.52 14.26
C ALA A 115 3.56 4.25 13.04
N ALA A 116 2.27 4.62 13.04
CA ALA A 116 1.69 5.38 11.96
C ALA A 116 2.13 6.83 12.02
N ALA A 117 2.53 7.40 10.88
CA ALA A 117 2.83 8.83 10.79
C ALA A 117 1.57 9.67 11.03
N PRO A 118 1.69 10.88 11.61
CA PRO A 118 0.55 11.76 11.74
C PRO A 118 0.04 12.21 10.37
N ALA A 119 -1.23 12.60 10.31
CA ALA A 119 -1.89 13.00 9.06
C ALA A 119 -1.13 14.07 8.28
N THR A 120 -0.55 15.04 8.99
CA THR A 120 0.23 16.12 8.38
C THR A 120 1.47 15.65 7.63
N ALA A 121 2.06 14.53 8.04
CA ALA A 121 3.19 13.92 7.36
C ALA A 121 2.74 12.88 6.32
N ALA A 122 1.68 12.13 6.63
CA ALA A 122 1.22 11.03 5.79
C ALA A 122 0.55 11.52 4.51
N GLN A 123 -0.32 12.52 4.58
CA GLN A 123 -1.08 13.00 3.42
C GLN A 123 -0.18 13.43 2.26
N PRO A 124 0.85 14.27 2.46
CA PRO A 124 1.73 14.63 1.36
C PRO A 124 2.44 13.44 0.72
N LEU A 125 2.79 12.42 1.49
CA LEU A 125 3.49 11.24 0.98
C LEU A 125 2.56 10.31 0.19
N VAL A 126 1.31 10.17 0.60
CA VAL A 126 0.30 9.45 -0.19
C VAL A 126 0.07 10.19 -1.51
N ASP A 127 0.02 11.53 -1.47
CA ASP A 127 -0.13 12.34 -2.69
C ASP A 127 1.08 12.18 -3.61
N VAL A 128 2.30 12.14 -3.08
CA VAL A 128 3.51 11.88 -3.86
C VAL A 128 3.46 10.50 -4.51
N PHE A 129 3.00 9.50 -3.77
CA PHE A 129 2.85 8.14 -4.29
C PHE A 129 1.90 8.10 -5.48
N ALA A 130 0.72 8.70 -5.35
CA ALA A 130 -0.27 8.76 -6.43
C ALA A 130 0.26 9.56 -7.63
N ALA A 131 0.90 10.71 -7.38
CA ALA A 131 1.47 11.53 -8.45
C ALA A 131 2.58 10.80 -9.20
N ALA A 132 3.44 10.07 -8.48
CA ALA A 132 4.51 9.27 -9.10
C ALA A 132 3.95 8.19 -10.02
N LEU A 133 2.87 7.52 -9.63
CA LEU A 133 2.19 6.55 -10.50
C LEU A 133 1.65 7.21 -11.77
N ARG A 134 1.05 8.40 -11.64
CA ARG A 134 0.55 9.14 -12.81
C ARG A 134 1.69 9.55 -13.75
N GLU A 135 2.81 9.98 -13.20
CA GLU A 135 4.00 10.32 -13.99
C GLU A 135 4.56 9.11 -14.76
N LEU A 136 4.43 7.91 -14.19
CA LEU A 136 4.84 6.66 -14.84
C LEU A 136 3.86 6.22 -15.94
N GLY A 137 2.70 6.86 -16.04
CA GLY A 137 1.70 6.56 -17.05
C GLY A 137 0.44 5.87 -16.53
N ALA A 138 0.31 5.69 -15.23
CA ALA A 138 -0.85 5.01 -14.65
C ALA A 138 -2.08 5.92 -14.64
N GLU A 139 -3.25 5.33 -14.91
CA GLU A 139 -4.53 5.92 -14.58
C GLU A 139 -4.79 5.69 -13.09
N VAL A 140 -4.83 6.75 -12.31
CA VAL A 140 -4.94 6.66 -10.85
C VAL A 140 -6.21 7.35 -10.37
N ALA A 141 -7.01 6.60 -9.61
CA ALA A 141 -8.08 7.15 -8.80
C ALA A 141 -7.64 7.11 -7.33
N THR A 142 -8.18 8.01 -6.54
CA THR A 142 -7.83 8.12 -5.12
C THR A 142 -9.09 8.17 -4.26
N GLY A 143 -8.94 7.78 -2.99
CA GLY A 143 -9.93 8.08 -1.97
C GLY A 143 -9.80 9.52 -1.47
N ARG A 144 -10.41 9.79 -0.32
CA ARG A 144 -10.32 11.10 0.34
C ARG A 144 -9.58 10.91 1.66
N PHE A 145 -8.40 11.50 1.76
CA PHE A 145 -7.56 11.36 2.95
C PHE A 145 -8.30 11.86 4.20
N GLY A 146 -8.22 11.07 5.28
CA GLY A 146 -8.82 11.42 6.56
C GLY A 146 -10.33 11.21 6.67
N ALA A 147 -10.99 10.87 5.58
CA ALA A 147 -12.43 10.61 5.59
C ALA A 147 -12.70 9.15 5.97
N HIS A 148 -13.90 8.92 6.54
CA HIS A 148 -14.41 7.56 6.66
C HIS A 148 -14.80 7.06 5.28
N MET A 149 -14.16 5.98 4.83
CA MET A 149 -14.34 5.46 3.49
C MET A 149 -14.89 4.04 3.50
N GLU A 150 -15.77 3.75 2.56
CA GLU A 150 -16.18 2.39 2.24
C GLU A 150 -15.51 1.99 0.94
N VAL A 151 -14.73 0.93 1.00
CA VAL A 151 -13.98 0.43 -0.15
C VAL A 151 -14.60 -0.87 -0.62
N ALA A 152 -15.18 -0.84 -1.83
CA ALA A 152 -15.74 -2.03 -2.45
C ALA A 152 -14.79 -2.49 -3.54
N LEU A 153 -14.47 -3.78 -3.55
CA LEU A 153 -13.59 -4.33 -4.58
C LEU A 153 -13.91 -5.80 -4.83
N VAL A 154 -13.56 -6.26 -6.01
CA VAL A 154 -13.56 -7.69 -6.32
C VAL A 154 -12.12 -8.13 -6.47
N ASN A 155 -11.63 -8.84 -5.47
CA ASN A 155 -10.26 -9.36 -5.47
C ASN A 155 -10.18 -10.56 -6.41
N ASP A 156 -9.32 -10.43 -7.41
CA ASP A 156 -9.18 -11.41 -8.46
C ASP A 156 -8.03 -12.37 -8.19
N GLY A 157 -8.35 -13.64 -8.12
CA GLY A 157 -7.36 -14.68 -7.90
C GLY A 157 -7.60 -15.58 -6.68
N PRO A 158 -7.71 -15.13 -5.42
CA PRO A 158 -7.32 -13.84 -4.91
C PRO A 158 -5.80 -13.62 -4.94
N VAL A 159 -5.40 -12.39 -5.18
CA VAL A 159 -4.00 -11.97 -5.10
C VAL A 159 -3.91 -10.74 -4.21
N THR A 160 -3.19 -10.87 -3.11
CA THR A 160 -2.97 -9.82 -2.13
C THR A 160 -1.51 -9.89 -1.69
N VAL A 161 -0.79 -8.80 -1.87
CA VAL A 161 0.66 -8.74 -1.61
C VAL A 161 0.98 -7.51 -0.78
N LEU A 162 1.83 -7.67 0.22
CA LEU A 162 2.34 -6.57 1.01
C LEU A 162 3.72 -6.16 0.51
N LEU A 163 3.86 -4.90 0.10
CA LEU A 163 5.14 -4.30 -0.23
C LEU A 163 5.64 -3.48 0.95
N GLU A 164 6.92 -3.60 1.25
CA GLU A 164 7.57 -2.83 2.31
C GLU A 164 8.82 -2.16 1.75
N SER A 165 9.07 -0.91 2.15
CA SER A 165 10.12 -0.08 1.55
C SER A 165 11.54 -0.54 1.86
N ASN A 166 11.72 -1.37 2.89
CA ASN A 166 13.03 -1.90 3.27
C ASN A 166 13.32 -3.27 2.65
N ALA A 167 12.43 -3.77 1.85
CA ALA A 167 12.55 -5.10 1.24
C ALA A 167 13.22 -5.04 -0.13
#